data_ded4d806aa8c31266986314f823dc4c9
#
_entry.id   ded4d806aa8c31266986314f823dc4c9
#
_cell.length_a   1.000
_cell.length_b   1.000
_cell.length_c   1.000
_cell.angle_alpha   90.00
_cell.angle_beta   90.00
_cell.angle_gamma   90.00
#
_symmetry.space_group_name_H-M   'P 1'
#
loop_
_entity.id
_entity.type
_entity.pdbx_description
1 polymer ?
#
loop_
_entity_poly.entity_id
_entity_poly.type
_entity_poly.pdbx_seq_one_letter_code
_entity_poly.pdbx_strand_id
1 'polypeptide(L)'
;CSLVGSEMCIRDSFALNPKDNYVLSTMLGNFQNSDAPGKIQFGSAWWFNDHIDGMREQLRTLANTGVLGRFVGMVTDSRSFLSYPRHEYFRRILCGMLGEMVEEGWYPADMDTLVGIVRDISYENAVRYFGI
;
A
#
# COMPACT_ATOMS: atom_id res chain seq x y z
N CYS A 1 6.77 -18.11 5.84
CA CYS A 1 7.03 -18.57 4.48
C CYS A 1 7.61 -19.97 4.54
N SER A 2 6.80 -20.99 4.52
CA SER A 2 7.27 -22.36 4.47
C SER A 2 7.02 -22.92 3.07
N LEU A 3 8.08 -23.29 2.39
CA LEU A 3 8.13 -24.47 1.54
C LEU A 3 7.58 -24.46 0.12
N VAL A 4 7.40 -23.33 -0.53
CA VAL A 4 7.34 -23.36 -1.98
C VAL A 4 8.43 -22.43 -2.47
N GLY A 5 9.43 -22.99 -3.11
CA GLY A 5 10.59 -22.40 -3.74
C GLY A 5 10.94 -20.96 -3.36
N SER A 6 12.15 -20.68 -2.98
CA SER A 6 12.66 -19.37 -2.54
C SER A 6 12.40 -18.21 -3.53
N GLU A 7 11.82 -18.49 -4.67
CA GLU A 7 11.65 -17.57 -5.79
C GLU A 7 10.35 -16.77 -5.76
N MET A 8 9.34 -17.20 -4.96
CA MET A 8 8.03 -16.52 -4.89
C MET A 8 7.61 -16.13 -3.48
N CYS A 9 8.54 -15.82 -2.60
CA CYS A 9 8.18 -15.27 -1.29
C CYS A 9 7.80 -13.80 -1.42
N ILE A 10 6.53 -13.56 -1.60
CA ILE A 10 5.89 -12.26 -1.53
C ILE A 10 5.60 -11.97 -0.05
N ARG A 11 5.93 -10.77 0.45
CA ARG A 11 5.75 -10.41 1.86
C ARG A 11 5.25 -8.99 2.01
N ASP A 12 4.24 -8.84 2.87
CA ASP A 12 3.87 -7.55 3.42
C ASP A 12 4.50 -7.39 4.81
N SER A 13 5.07 -6.25 5.06
CA SER A 13 5.62 -5.88 6.36
C SER A 13 4.88 -4.68 6.92
N PHE A 14 4.49 -4.76 8.18
CA PHE A 14 3.69 -3.75 8.86
C PHE A 14 4.49 -3.10 9.98
N ALA A 15 4.48 -1.78 10.05
CA ALA A 15 5.02 -1.05 11.18
C ALA A 15 4.02 -1.07 12.34
N LEU A 16 4.48 -1.49 13.50
CA LEU A 16 3.69 -1.43 14.72
C LEU A 16 3.51 0.00 15.21
N ASN A 17 4.57 0.80 15.14
CA ASN A 17 4.62 2.17 15.59
C ASN A 17 4.84 3.11 14.41
N PRO A 18 4.10 4.23 14.29
CA PRO A 18 4.28 5.20 13.21
C PRO A 18 5.70 5.73 13.05
N LYS A 19 6.44 5.90 14.14
CA LYS A 19 7.85 6.36 14.11
C LYS A 19 8.78 5.44 13.31
N ASP A 20 8.41 4.17 13.13
CA ASP A 20 9.23 3.17 12.47
C ASP A 20 8.90 3.03 10.97
N ASN A 21 7.90 3.78 10.47
CA ASN A 21 7.45 3.71 9.07
C ASN A 21 8.60 3.89 8.08
N TYR A 22 9.39 4.97 8.20
CA TYR A 22 10.50 5.23 7.28
C TYR A 22 11.63 4.21 7.41
N VAL A 23 11.97 3.81 8.63
CA VAL A 23 13.02 2.81 8.86
C VAL A 23 12.65 1.49 8.21
N LEU A 24 11.42 1.03 8.44
CA LEU A 24 10.94 -0.21 7.83
C LEU A 24 10.84 -0.09 6.31
N SER A 25 10.24 0.97 5.80
CA SER A 25 10.02 1.16 4.37
C SER A 25 11.33 1.25 3.58
N THR A 26 12.34 1.95 4.10
CA THR A 26 13.67 2.02 3.48
C THR A 26 14.41 0.68 3.55
N MET A 27 14.27 -0.04 4.66
CA MET A 27 14.84 -1.39 4.80
C MET A 27 14.29 -2.35 3.73
N LEU A 28 12.98 -2.30 3.45
CA LEU A 28 12.34 -3.16 2.46
C LEU A 28 12.88 -2.94 1.05
N GLY A 29 13.37 -1.74 0.75
CA GLY A 29 14.02 -1.41 -0.53
C GLY A 29 15.24 -2.28 -0.84
N ASN A 30 15.94 -2.79 0.18
CA ASN A 30 17.12 -3.63 0.01
C ASN A 30 16.80 -5.06 -0.46
N PHE A 31 15.54 -5.47 -0.39
CA PHE A 31 15.12 -6.84 -0.70
C PHE A 31 14.26 -6.93 -1.96
N GLN A 32 14.17 -5.85 -2.71
CA GLN A 32 13.51 -5.85 -4.02
C GLN A 32 14.39 -6.55 -5.07
N ASN A 33 13.75 -7.23 -6.02
CA ASN A 33 14.43 -7.82 -7.17
C ASN A 33 13.52 -7.74 -8.40
N SER A 34 13.98 -8.29 -9.53
CA SER A 34 13.25 -8.26 -10.80
C SER A 34 12.20 -9.37 -10.96
N ASP A 35 12.08 -10.32 -10.03
CA ASP A 35 11.23 -11.50 -10.20
C ASP A 35 9.74 -11.15 -10.10
N ALA A 36 9.39 -10.20 -9.22
CA ALA A 36 8.02 -9.74 -9.05
C ALA A 36 7.98 -8.25 -8.70
N PRO A 37 7.13 -7.44 -9.36
CA PRO A 37 6.94 -6.04 -9.00
C PRO A 37 6.40 -5.92 -7.56
N GLY A 38 7.13 -5.20 -6.71
CA GLY A 38 6.72 -5.03 -5.33
C GLY A 38 6.78 -6.33 -4.50
N LYS A 39 7.81 -7.14 -4.71
CA LYS A 39 8.00 -8.44 -4.02
C LYS A 39 7.86 -8.35 -2.51
N ILE A 40 8.37 -7.29 -1.92
CA ILE A 40 8.19 -6.98 -0.51
C ILE A 40 7.57 -5.59 -0.42
N GLN A 41 6.46 -5.48 0.29
CA GLN A 41 5.70 -4.25 0.39
C GLN A 41 5.57 -3.78 1.83
N PHE A 42 5.46 -2.47 1.98
CA PHE A 42 5.13 -1.83 3.23
C PHE A 42 3.59 -1.81 3.37
N GLY A 43 3.07 -2.61 4.29
CA GLY A 43 1.64 -2.74 4.50
C GLY A 43 1.03 -1.53 5.19
N SER A 44 -0.26 -1.31 5.01
CA SER A 44 -1.00 -0.16 5.51
C SER A 44 -2.15 -0.56 6.43
N ALA A 45 -2.51 0.36 7.32
CA ALA A 45 -3.71 0.37 8.14
C ALA A 45 -3.78 -0.74 9.19
N TRP A 46 -2.70 -0.99 9.90
CA TRP A 46 -2.68 -1.97 10.97
C TRP A 46 -2.23 -1.35 12.29
N TRP A 47 -2.76 -1.85 13.40
CA TRP A 47 -2.43 -1.52 14.79
C TRP A 47 -2.53 -0.02 15.07
N PHE A 48 -1.44 0.63 15.51
CA PHE A 48 -1.43 2.07 15.82
C PHE A 48 -1.50 3.00 14.60
N ASN A 49 -1.35 2.46 13.39
CA ASN A 49 -1.51 3.20 12.14
C ASN A 49 -2.93 3.12 11.55
N ASP A 50 -3.86 2.43 12.24
CA ASP A 50 -5.20 2.18 11.72
C ASP A 50 -6.16 3.34 12.01
N HIS A 51 -5.81 4.52 11.53
CA HIS A 51 -6.59 5.75 11.57
C HIS A 51 -6.18 6.67 10.40
N ILE A 52 -6.94 7.75 10.17
CA ILE A 52 -6.74 8.64 9.01
C ILE A 52 -5.28 9.08 8.86
N ASP A 53 -4.71 9.68 9.89
CA ASP A 53 -3.37 10.24 9.84
C ASP A 53 -2.30 9.16 9.66
N GLY A 54 -2.47 8.03 10.35
CA GLY A 54 -1.58 6.87 10.21
C GLY A 54 -1.58 6.29 8.81
N MET A 55 -2.75 6.11 8.20
CA MET A 55 -2.87 5.64 6.82
C MET A 55 -2.26 6.63 5.83
N ARG A 56 -2.51 7.93 6.00
CA ARG A 56 -1.94 8.98 5.16
C ARG A 56 -0.41 9.00 5.25
N GLU A 57 0.13 8.91 6.46
CA GLU A 57 1.58 8.87 6.67
C GLU A 57 2.21 7.62 6.04
N GLN A 58 1.59 6.45 6.21
CA GLN A 58 2.06 5.21 5.59
C GLN A 58 2.04 5.27 4.06
N LEU A 59 0.95 5.76 3.46
CA LEU A 59 0.85 5.94 2.02
C LEU A 59 1.87 6.95 1.49
N ARG A 60 2.09 8.05 2.22
CA ARG A 60 3.12 9.05 1.88
C ARG A 60 4.52 8.46 1.99
N THR A 61 4.80 7.71 3.04
CA THR A 61 6.08 7.00 3.21
C THR A 61 6.33 6.03 2.06
N LEU A 62 5.31 5.24 1.69
CA LEU A 62 5.40 4.31 0.57
C LEU A 62 5.61 5.04 -0.77
N ALA A 63 4.92 6.16 -1.00
CA ALA A 63 5.10 6.97 -2.20
C ALA A 63 6.53 7.54 -2.32
N ASN A 64 7.16 7.87 -1.19
CA ASN A 64 8.50 8.44 -1.15
C ASN A 64 9.62 7.39 -1.28
N THR A 65 9.38 6.17 -0.81
CA THR A 65 10.44 5.14 -0.67
C THR A 65 10.23 3.92 -1.57
N GLY A 66 9.06 3.81 -2.21
CA GLY A 66 8.69 2.68 -3.04
C GLY A 66 7.87 3.09 -4.26
N VAL A 67 7.12 2.16 -4.81
CA VAL A 67 6.25 2.37 -5.97
C VAL A 67 4.79 2.27 -5.54
N LEU A 68 4.19 3.41 -5.18
CA LEU A 68 2.81 3.47 -4.69
C LEU A 68 1.82 2.75 -5.63
N GLY A 69 1.96 2.91 -6.95
CA GLY A 69 1.07 2.28 -7.93
C GLY A 69 1.11 0.74 -7.95
N ARG A 70 2.04 0.11 -7.24
CA ARG A 70 2.13 -1.36 -7.08
C ARG A 70 1.66 -1.86 -5.74
N PHE A 71 1.20 -0.98 -4.89
CA PHE A 71 0.70 -1.33 -3.57
C PHE A 71 -0.56 -2.21 -3.65
N VAL A 72 -0.63 -3.24 -2.82
CA VAL A 72 -1.75 -4.20 -2.81
C VAL A 72 -2.96 -3.72 -1.98
N GLY A 73 -2.91 -2.52 -1.46
CA GLY A 73 -4.00 -1.93 -0.69
C GLY A 73 -3.96 -2.24 0.80
N MET A 74 -5.06 -1.91 1.45
CA MET A 74 -5.22 -2.06 2.89
C MET A 74 -5.72 -3.46 3.25
N VAL A 75 -5.18 -4.03 4.32
CA VAL A 75 -5.77 -5.17 5.01
C VAL A 75 -6.51 -4.68 6.25
N THR A 76 -7.71 -5.21 6.51
CA THR A 76 -8.49 -4.81 7.69
C THR A 76 -8.03 -5.51 8.96
N ASP A 77 -7.45 -6.69 8.84
CA ASP A 77 -7.11 -7.60 9.95
C ASP A 77 -8.29 -7.76 10.96
N SER A 78 -9.50 -7.77 10.46
CA SER A 78 -10.71 -7.82 11.26
C SER A 78 -11.50 -9.10 11.01
N ARG A 79 -12.07 -9.65 12.08
CA ARG A 79 -12.97 -10.80 12.02
C ARG A 79 -14.46 -10.41 11.95
N SER A 80 -14.76 -9.13 11.90
CA SER A 80 -16.12 -8.60 11.86
C SER A 80 -16.56 -8.26 10.44
N PHE A 81 -17.76 -8.70 10.06
CA PHE A 81 -18.40 -8.27 8.80
C PHE A 81 -18.63 -6.74 8.74
N LEU A 82 -18.75 -6.08 9.89
CA LEU A 82 -18.87 -4.63 9.97
C LEU A 82 -17.59 -3.89 9.55
N SER A 83 -16.51 -4.60 9.29
CA SER A 83 -15.23 -4.02 8.85
C SER A 83 -15.13 -3.84 7.33
N TYR A 84 -16.06 -4.38 6.53
CA TYR A 84 -16.05 -4.17 5.08
C TYR A 84 -16.07 -2.70 4.65
N PRO A 85 -16.81 -1.78 5.31
CA PRO A 85 -16.77 -0.36 4.99
C PRO A 85 -15.39 0.29 5.14
N ARG A 86 -14.45 -0.34 5.86
CA ARG A 86 -13.09 0.17 6.01
C ARG A 86 -12.32 0.22 4.69
N HIS A 87 -12.62 -0.65 3.75
CA HIS A 87 -12.05 -0.59 2.40
C HIS A 87 -12.52 0.66 1.64
N GLU A 88 -13.78 1.08 1.81
CA GLU A 88 -14.27 2.34 1.26
C GLU A 88 -13.61 3.54 1.95
N TYR A 89 -13.49 3.48 3.26
CA TYR A 89 -12.79 4.49 4.05
C TYR A 89 -11.34 4.68 3.58
N PHE A 90 -10.61 3.60 3.38
CA PHE A 90 -9.25 3.62 2.84
C PHE A 90 -9.21 4.25 1.44
N ARG A 91 -10.11 3.87 0.54
CA ARG A 91 -10.17 4.44 -0.82
C ARG A 91 -10.42 5.95 -0.80
N ARG A 92 -11.24 6.44 0.11
CA ARG A 92 -11.45 7.89 0.29
C ARG A 92 -10.19 8.61 0.73
N ILE A 93 -9.42 8.01 1.64
CA ILE A 93 -8.12 8.55 2.08
C ILE A 93 -7.13 8.56 0.91
N LEU A 94 -7.03 7.47 0.17
CA LEU A 94 -6.14 7.36 -0.99
C LEU A 94 -6.49 8.39 -2.07
N CYS A 95 -7.75 8.51 -2.44
CA CYS A 95 -8.21 9.50 -3.43
C CYS A 95 -7.96 10.94 -2.96
N GLY A 96 -8.22 11.24 -1.68
CA GLY A 96 -7.95 12.55 -1.11
C GLY A 96 -6.46 12.90 -1.16
N MET A 97 -5.60 11.96 -0.80
CA MET A 97 -4.15 12.17 -0.85
C MET A 97 -3.65 12.39 -2.30
N LEU A 98 -4.13 11.60 -3.25
CA LEU A 98 -3.77 11.77 -4.66
C LEU A 98 -4.27 13.12 -5.22
N GLY A 99 -5.48 13.54 -4.83
CA GLY A 99 -6.01 14.86 -5.20
C GLY A 99 -5.15 16.00 -4.66
N GLU A 100 -4.75 15.96 -3.40
CA GLU A 100 -3.83 16.92 -2.80
C GLU A 100 -2.49 16.98 -3.56
N MET A 101 -1.92 15.82 -3.91
CA MET A 101 -0.67 15.75 -4.68
C MET A 101 -0.79 16.40 -6.07
N VAL A 102 -1.96 16.31 -6.69
CA VAL A 102 -2.24 16.99 -7.96
C VAL A 102 -2.37 18.50 -7.75
N GLU A 103 -3.11 18.95 -6.73
CA GLU A 103 -3.27 20.36 -6.41
C GLU A 103 -1.96 21.04 -6.05
N GLU A 104 -1.07 20.33 -5.36
CA GLU A 104 0.28 20.79 -5.01
C GLU A 104 1.28 20.70 -6.18
N GLY A 105 0.86 20.13 -7.31
CA GLY A 105 1.69 20.00 -8.51
C GLY A 105 2.73 18.88 -8.45
N TRP A 106 2.61 17.96 -7.49
CA TRP A 106 3.52 16.81 -7.35
C TRP A 106 3.18 15.68 -8.29
N TYR A 107 1.94 15.61 -8.73
CA TYR A 107 1.43 14.62 -9.67
C TYR A 107 0.72 15.30 -10.83
N PRO A 108 0.86 14.80 -12.08
CA PRO A 108 0.13 15.36 -13.21
C PRO A 108 -1.38 15.15 -13.05
N ALA A 109 -2.17 16.13 -13.52
CA ALA A 109 -3.64 16.07 -13.52
C ALA A 109 -4.18 15.18 -14.66
N ASP A 110 -3.64 13.99 -14.80
CA ASP A 110 -4.09 12.98 -15.76
C ASP A 110 -5.07 12.03 -15.08
N MET A 111 -6.35 12.25 -15.31
CA MET A 111 -7.42 11.47 -14.66
C MET A 111 -7.40 9.99 -15.04
N ASP A 112 -7.02 9.63 -16.25
CA ASP A 112 -6.97 8.23 -16.68
C ASP A 112 -5.89 7.47 -15.92
N THR A 113 -4.71 8.06 -15.78
CA THR A 113 -3.63 7.50 -14.97
C THR A 113 -4.00 7.43 -13.49
N LEU A 114 -4.60 8.48 -12.92
CA LEU A 114 -4.97 8.50 -11.50
C LEU A 114 -6.04 7.46 -11.17
N VAL A 115 -7.07 7.33 -12.00
CA VAL A 115 -8.10 6.29 -11.86
C VAL A 115 -7.49 4.90 -12.00
N GLY A 116 -6.55 4.72 -12.92
CA GLY A 116 -5.78 3.48 -13.07
C GLY A 116 -5.05 3.10 -11.79
N ILE A 117 -4.32 4.05 -11.18
CA ILE A 117 -3.59 3.84 -9.92
C ILE A 117 -4.55 3.45 -8.78
N VAL A 118 -5.67 4.18 -8.64
CA VAL A 118 -6.66 3.89 -7.59
C VAL A 118 -7.26 2.49 -7.77
N ARG A 119 -7.61 2.11 -9.01
CA ARG A 119 -8.13 0.77 -9.32
C ARG A 119 -7.09 -0.32 -9.03
N ASP A 120 -5.86 -0.09 -9.44
CA ASP A 120 -4.76 -1.04 -9.22
C ASP A 120 -4.53 -1.27 -7.72
N ILE A 121 -4.41 -0.22 -6.92
CA ILE A 121 -4.24 -0.32 -5.47
C ILE A 121 -5.46 -0.94 -4.78
N SER A 122 -6.66 -0.64 -5.27
CA SER A 122 -7.90 -1.10 -4.63
C SER A 122 -8.25 -2.55 -4.93
N TYR A 123 -7.74 -3.13 -6.02
CA TYR A 123 -8.12 -4.47 -6.46
C TYR A 123 -7.08 -5.18 -7.32
N GLU A 124 -6.68 -4.61 -8.46
CA GLU A 124 -5.93 -5.30 -9.50
C GLU A 124 -4.54 -5.77 -9.05
N ASN A 125 -3.88 -4.98 -8.21
CA ASN A 125 -2.57 -5.35 -7.69
C ASN A 125 -2.67 -6.59 -6.78
N ALA A 126 -3.70 -6.67 -5.94
CA ALA A 126 -3.92 -7.84 -5.08
C ALA A 126 -4.17 -9.10 -5.92
N VAL A 127 -5.01 -8.99 -6.96
CA VAL A 127 -5.25 -10.11 -7.88
C VAL A 127 -3.95 -10.59 -8.53
N ARG A 128 -3.16 -9.67 -9.08
CA ARG A 128 -1.88 -10.00 -9.72
C ARG A 128 -0.85 -10.54 -8.73
N TYR A 129 -0.81 -9.97 -7.54
CA TYR A 129 0.18 -10.28 -6.52
C TYR A 129 -0.05 -11.65 -5.86
N PHE A 130 -1.29 -12.00 -5.63
CA PHE A 130 -1.67 -13.27 -5.01
C PHE A 130 -2.06 -14.36 -6.02
N GLY A 131 -2.25 -14.01 -7.28
CA GLY A 131 -2.60 -14.96 -8.34
C GLY A 131 -4.02 -15.53 -8.21
N ILE A 132 -4.99 -14.69 -7.79
CA ILE A 132 -6.40 -15.06 -7.56
C ILE A 132 -7.31 -14.49 -8.62
#